data_e863db007582e3411156f9c8f16241d7
#
_entry.id   e863db007582e3411156f9c8f16241d7
#
_cell.length_a   1.000
_cell.length_b   1.000
_cell.length_c   1.000
_cell.angle_alpha   90.00
_cell.angle_beta   90.00
_cell.angle_gamma   90.00
#
_symmetry.space_group_name_H-M   'P 1'
#
loop_
_entity.id
_entity.type
_entity.pdbx_description
1 polymer ?
#
loop_
_entity_poly.entity_id
_entity_poly.type
_entity_poly.pdbx_seq_one_letter_code
_entity_poly.pdbx_strand_id
1 'polypeptide(L)'
;GYSGKFLCDPAVWNEYLLVKGLLNKFDYTVSAGYENAELACDIREKRLKKEVESFLEGKDLRSAQQFMKEHTDDNLVVIAPTGSGKTEAALLWLDGEKGFYTLPLKVSSNAIYSRIKSGYGYEHAAILHSDSMAMYLKENPGSAWEKQEQAKLLANPVTVCTIDQLFTFVYRALGTEIFAATLKYSKLIIDEIQSYDPRSIATILYGLKTIQQMGGRLC
;
A
#
# COMPACT_ATOMS: atom_id res chain seq x y z
N GLY A 1 10.35 -13.18 24.16
CA GLY A 1 9.22 -13.82 23.47
C GLY A 1 7.92 -13.43 24.12
N TYR A 2 6.84 -13.37 23.33
CA TYR A 2 5.50 -13.08 23.84
C TYR A 2 4.99 -14.20 24.72
N SER A 3 4.22 -13.88 25.78
CA SER A 3 3.59 -14.92 26.61
C SER A 3 2.55 -15.70 25.78
N GLY A 4 2.39 -17.01 26.05
CA GLY A 4 1.46 -17.84 25.28
C GLY A 4 0.01 -17.36 25.33
N LYS A 5 -0.47 -16.75 26.42
CA LYS A 5 -1.81 -16.16 26.54
C LYS A 5 -1.98 -14.96 25.58
N PHE A 6 -0.97 -14.14 25.44
CA PHE A 6 -0.96 -12.97 24.57
C PHE A 6 -1.08 -13.35 23.10
N LEU A 7 -0.46 -14.47 22.71
CA LEU A 7 -0.50 -14.96 21.33
C LEU A 7 -1.81 -15.69 20.98
N CYS A 8 -2.56 -16.13 21.97
CA CYS A 8 -3.78 -16.92 21.78
C CYS A 8 -5.06 -16.08 21.64
N ASP A 9 -5.04 -14.80 22.07
CA ASP A 9 -6.19 -13.90 21.93
C ASP A 9 -5.99 -12.98 20.71
N PRO A 10 -6.76 -13.17 19.62
CA PRO A 10 -6.61 -12.35 18.43
C PRO A 10 -6.89 -10.85 18.66
N ALA A 11 -7.80 -10.51 19.57
CA ALA A 11 -8.14 -9.12 19.86
C ALA A 11 -6.97 -8.41 20.54
N VAL A 12 -6.38 -9.05 21.57
CA VAL A 12 -5.21 -8.52 22.29
C VAL A 12 -4.01 -8.43 21.33
N TRP A 13 -3.84 -9.43 20.45
CA TRP A 13 -2.77 -9.40 19.46
C TRP A 13 -2.93 -8.24 18.45
N ASN A 14 -4.14 -8.02 17.95
CA ASN A 14 -4.41 -6.92 17.01
C ASN A 14 -4.19 -5.55 17.66
N GLU A 15 -4.61 -5.37 18.90
CA GLU A 15 -4.34 -4.15 19.67
C GLU A 15 -2.85 -3.93 19.88
N TYR A 16 -2.11 -4.96 20.24
CA TYR A 16 -0.66 -4.90 20.34
C TYR A 16 -0.01 -4.49 19.02
N LEU A 17 -0.39 -5.11 17.89
CA LEU A 17 0.13 -4.78 16.56
C LEU A 17 -0.07 -3.28 16.25
N LEU A 18 -1.26 -2.76 16.57
CA LEU A 18 -1.57 -1.36 16.33
C LEU A 18 -0.71 -0.42 17.17
N VAL A 19 -0.74 -0.61 18.50
CA VAL A 19 -0.02 0.28 19.43
C VAL A 19 1.48 0.21 19.20
N LYS A 20 2.05 -1.00 19.13
CA LYS A 20 3.48 -1.21 18.92
C LYS A 20 3.93 -0.71 17.55
N GLY A 21 3.13 -0.95 16.51
CA GLY A 21 3.45 -0.51 15.15
C GLY A 21 3.45 1.02 15.02
N LEU A 22 2.51 1.72 15.64
CA LEU A 22 2.49 3.18 15.66
C LEU A 22 3.65 3.75 16.46
N LEU A 23 3.97 3.18 17.64
CA LEU A 23 5.12 3.60 18.44
C LEU A 23 6.43 3.43 17.64
N ASN A 24 6.62 2.28 17.00
CA ASN A 24 7.79 2.04 16.15
C ASN A 24 7.84 3.03 14.98
N LYS A 25 6.70 3.33 14.35
CA LYS A 25 6.65 4.27 13.24
C LYS A 25 7.10 5.67 13.66
N PHE A 26 6.61 6.17 14.80
CA PHE A 26 7.02 7.47 15.33
C PHE A 26 8.48 7.49 15.76
N ASP A 27 8.93 6.46 16.48
CA ASP A 27 10.32 6.34 16.93
C ASP A 27 11.31 6.33 15.75
N TYR A 28 11.03 5.52 14.73
CA TYR A 28 11.87 5.44 13.52
C TYR A 28 11.85 6.76 12.73
N THR A 29 10.70 7.43 12.65
CA THR A 29 10.57 8.73 11.97
C THR A 29 11.45 9.79 12.64
N VAL A 30 11.34 9.89 13.97
CA VAL A 30 12.15 10.85 14.74
C VAL A 30 13.65 10.51 14.68
N SER A 31 13.99 9.23 14.81
CA SER A 31 15.38 8.76 14.72
C SER A 31 16.01 8.99 13.34
N ALA A 32 15.20 8.99 12.28
CA ALA A 32 15.64 9.34 10.93
C ALA A 32 15.70 10.86 10.66
N GLY A 33 15.30 11.68 11.64
CA GLY A 33 15.32 13.15 11.53
C GLY A 33 14.13 13.73 10.76
N TYR A 34 13.05 12.97 10.56
CA TYR A 34 11.84 13.49 9.90
C TYR A 34 10.87 14.09 10.93
N GLU A 35 10.23 15.20 10.56
CA GLU A 35 9.22 15.85 11.39
C GLU A 35 7.85 15.16 11.30
N ASN A 36 7.57 14.50 10.18
CA ASN A 36 6.26 13.91 9.90
C ASN A 36 6.38 12.42 9.56
N ALA A 37 5.62 11.59 10.26
CA ALA A 37 5.52 10.16 9.96
C ALA A 37 4.69 9.84 8.72
N GLU A 38 3.94 10.81 8.21
CA GLU A 38 3.09 10.71 7.02
C GLU A 38 3.24 11.95 6.15
N LEU A 39 3.33 11.76 4.84
CA LEU A 39 3.24 12.83 3.85
C LEU A 39 1.76 13.11 3.52
N ALA A 40 1.03 13.64 4.50
CA ALA A 40 -0.42 13.66 4.53
C ALA A 40 -1.07 14.81 3.74
N CYS A 41 -0.33 15.81 3.27
CA CYS A 41 -0.90 16.94 2.54
C CYS A 41 -1.66 16.51 1.28
N ASP A 42 -1.08 15.61 0.50
CA ASP A 42 -1.67 15.10 -0.74
C ASP A 42 -2.96 14.28 -0.52
N ILE A 43 -3.04 13.58 0.62
CA ILE A 43 -4.23 12.82 1.02
C ILE A 43 -5.39 13.76 1.26
N ARG A 44 -5.19 14.85 2.00
CA ARG A 44 -6.23 15.85 2.28
C ARG A 44 -6.74 16.53 1.02
N GLU A 45 -5.86 16.78 0.06
CA GLU A 45 -6.20 17.38 -1.22
C GLU A 45 -6.72 16.37 -2.26
N LYS A 46 -6.68 15.07 -1.96
CA LYS A 46 -7.01 13.97 -2.87
C LYS A 46 -6.24 14.08 -4.21
N ARG A 47 -4.97 14.44 -4.16
CA ARG A 47 -4.17 14.75 -5.37
C ARG A 47 -4.09 13.59 -6.32
N LEU A 48 -3.76 12.37 -5.83
CA LEU A 48 -3.69 11.20 -6.71
C LEU A 48 -5.00 10.97 -7.48
N LYS A 49 -6.16 11.10 -6.80
CA LYS A 49 -7.47 10.97 -7.46
C LYS A 49 -7.64 12.01 -8.57
N LYS A 50 -7.31 13.26 -8.30
CA LYS A 50 -7.42 14.36 -9.28
C LYS A 50 -6.55 14.11 -10.51
N GLU A 51 -5.31 13.63 -10.32
CA GLU A 51 -4.41 13.31 -11.43
C GLU A 51 -4.93 12.14 -12.28
N VAL A 52 -5.49 11.10 -11.65
CA VAL A 52 -6.11 9.98 -12.37
C VAL A 52 -7.37 10.43 -13.11
N GLU A 53 -8.22 11.26 -12.48
CA GLU A 53 -9.42 11.81 -13.13
C GLU A 53 -9.06 12.72 -14.31
N SER A 54 -8.02 13.56 -14.17
CA SER A 54 -7.51 14.39 -15.28
C SER A 54 -6.97 13.53 -16.44
N PHE A 55 -6.27 12.45 -16.15
CA PHE A 55 -5.84 11.50 -17.19
C PHE A 55 -7.01 10.83 -17.92
N LEU A 56 -8.14 10.65 -17.25
CA LEU A 56 -9.36 10.05 -17.81
C LEU A 56 -10.29 11.10 -18.45
N GLU A 57 -9.99 12.37 -18.33
CA GLU A 57 -10.84 13.45 -18.88
C GLU A 57 -11.09 13.27 -20.38
N GLY A 58 -12.34 13.44 -20.80
CA GLY A 58 -12.76 13.23 -22.18
C GLY A 58 -12.89 11.76 -22.61
N LYS A 59 -12.73 10.80 -21.68
CA LYS A 59 -12.93 9.38 -21.95
C LYS A 59 -14.13 8.87 -21.14
N ASP A 60 -14.96 8.02 -21.75
CA ASP A 60 -16.00 7.31 -21.00
C ASP A 60 -15.38 6.33 -20.03
N LEU A 61 -15.78 6.40 -18.76
CA LEU A 61 -15.36 5.44 -17.76
C LEU A 61 -15.89 4.04 -18.12
N ARG A 62 -15.02 3.06 -18.03
CA ARG A 62 -15.43 1.66 -18.19
C ARG A 62 -16.22 1.20 -16.96
N SER A 63 -17.04 0.17 -17.11
CA SER A 63 -17.93 -0.33 -16.04
C SER A 63 -17.20 -0.61 -14.73
N ALA A 64 -16.02 -1.22 -14.76
CA ALA A 64 -15.20 -1.47 -13.56
C ALA A 64 -14.70 -0.16 -12.93
N GLN A 65 -14.32 0.83 -13.72
CA GLN A 65 -13.87 2.13 -13.23
C GLN A 65 -15.00 2.91 -12.56
N GLN A 66 -16.17 2.92 -13.19
CA GLN A 66 -17.36 3.54 -12.62
C GLN A 66 -17.77 2.85 -11.31
N PHE A 67 -17.87 1.52 -11.32
CA PHE A 67 -18.24 0.76 -10.14
C PHE A 67 -17.27 1.00 -8.97
N MET A 68 -15.97 0.90 -9.19
CA MET A 68 -14.97 1.08 -8.13
C MET A 68 -14.91 2.52 -7.61
N LYS A 69 -15.17 3.51 -8.47
CA LYS A 69 -15.28 4.93 -8.09
C LYS A 69 -16.48 5.19 -7.18
N GLU A 70 -17.59 4.47 -7.37
CA GLU A 70 -18.81 4.61 -6.58
C GLU A 70 -18.80 3.82 -5.25
N HIS A 71 -17.92 2.80 -5.14
CA HIS A 71 -17.84 1.89 -3.99
C HIS A 71 -16.52 2.02 -3.24
N THR A 72 -16.08 3.24 -3.02
CA THR A 72 -14.76 3.51 -2.40
C THR A 72 -14.68 3.08 -0.93
N ASP A 73 -15.80 2.93 -0.25
CA ASP A 73 -15.86 2.51 1.16
C ASP A 73 -16.03 0.99 1.36
N ASP A 74 -16.24 0.26 0.27
CA ASP A 74 -16.47 -1.17 0.31
C ASP A 74 -15.18 -1.97 0.13
N ASN A 75 -15.13 -3.17 0.73
CA ASN A 75 -14.14 -4.18 0.34
C ASN A 75 -14.61 -4.84 -0.95
N LEU A 76 -13.72 -4.90 -1.96
CA LEU A 76 -14.10 -5.32 -3.30
C LEU A 76 -13.30 -6.54 -3.78
N VAL A 77 -13.93 -7.37 -4.60
CA VAL A 77 -13.27 -8.36 -5.45
C VAL A 77 -13.67 -8.06 -6.89
N VAL A 78 -12.68 -7.72 -7.71
CA VAL A 78 -12.92 -7.29 -9.10
C VAL A 78 -12.28 -8.29 -10.08
N ILE A 79 -13.11 -8.89 -10.93
CA ILE A 79 -12.67 -9.79 -11.99
C ILE A 79 -12.86 -9.07 -13.32
N ALA A 80 -11.78 -8.76 -13.99
CA ALA A 80 -11.81 -8.01 -15.23
C ALA A 80 -10.67 -8.42 -16.17
N PRO A 81 -10.87 -8.44 -17.49
CA PRO A 81 -9.86 -8.87 -18.46
C PRO A 81 -8.67 -7.89 -18.50
N THR A 82 -7.56 -8.35 -19.04
CA THR A 82 -6.39 -7.49 -19.31
C THR A 82 -6.79 -6.34 -20.25
N GLY A 83 -6.28 -5.16 -19.99
CA GLY A 83 -6.59 -3.96 -20.77
C GLY A 83 -7.95 -3.31 -20.45
N SER A 84 -8.70 -3.80 -19.46
CA SER A 84 -9.99 -3.22 -19.03
C SER A 84 -9.87 -1.93 -18.20
N GLY A 85 -8.66 -1.45 -17.92
CA GLY A 85 -8.45 -0.25 -17.08
C GLY A 85 -8.51 -0.53 -15.59
N LYS A 86 -8.12 -1.76 -15.16
CA LYS A 86 -8.06 -2.14 -13.73
C LYS A 86 -7.21 -1.21 -12.89
N THR A 87 -6.07 -0.77 -13.42
CA THR A 87 -5.17 0.12 -12.67
C THR A 87 -5.85 1.43 -12.31
N GLU A 88 -6.47 2.09 -13.28
CA GLU A 88 -7.22 3.33 -13.04
C GLU A 88 -8.41 3.08 -12.11
N ALA A 89 -9.13 1.98 -12.30
CA ALA A 89 -10.25 1.60 -11.44
C ALA A 89 -9.80 1.47 -9.97
N ALA A 90 -8.69 0.76 -9.73
CA ALA A 90 -8.11 0.58 -8.40
C ALA A 90 -7.63 1.91 -7.78
N LEU A 91 -7.01 2.79 -8.56
CA LEU A 91 -6.59 4.10 -8.10
C LEU A 91 -7.77 5.05 -7.82
N LEU A 92 -8.87 4.95 -8.58
CA LEU A 92 -10.12 5.67 -8.29
C LEU A 92 -10.76 5.16 -7.01
N TRP A 93 -10.71 3.84 -6.74
CA TRP A 93 -11.19 3.26 -5.49
C TRP A 93 -10.42 3.75 -4.26
N LEU A 94 -9.12 4.05 -4.38
CA LEU A 94 -8.36 4.67 -3.28
C LEU A 94 -8.98 6.00 -2.82
N ASP A 95 -9.71 6.68 -3.68
CA ASP A 95 -10.36 7.99 -3.41
C ASP A 95 -9.40 9.06 -2.86
N GLY A 96 -8.13 8.96 -3.20
CA GLY A 96 -7.08 9.84 -2.68
C GLY A 96 -6.67 9.56 -1.24
N GLU A 97 -7.20 8.51 -0.61
CA GLU A 97 -6.75 8.04 0.70
C GLU A 97 -5.38 7.36 0.59
N LYS A 98 -4.74 7.15 1.75
CA LYS A 98 -3.49 6.39 1.81
C LYS A 98 -3.69 4.98 1.27
N GLY A 99 -2.83 4.56 0.33
CA GLY A 99 -2.99 3.29 -0.36
C GLY A 99 -1.71 2.53 -0.62
N PHE A 100 -1.85 1.21 -0.68
CA PHE A 100 -0.82 0.29 -1.12
C PHE A 100 -1.31 -0.47 -2.34
N TYR A 101 -0.52 -0.43 -3.41
CA TYR A 101 -0.78 -1.19 -4.63
C TYR A 101 0.21 -2.34 -4.71
N THR A 102 -0.26 -3.57 -4.51
CA THR A 102 0.63 -4.74 -4.44
C THR A 102 0.53 -5.62 -5.67
N LEU A 103 1.68 -6.11 -6.10
CA LEU A 103 1.84 -6.98 -7.26
C LEU A 103 2.79 -8.14 -6.92
N PRO A 104 2.68 -9.29 -7.63
CA PRO A 104 3.53 -10.44 -7.38
C PRO A 104 4.98 -10.24 -7.84
N LEU A 105 5.21 -9.39 -8.85
CA LEU A 105 6.50 -9.24 -9.49
C LEU A 105 7.03 -7.80 -9.40
N LYS A 106 8.34 -7.66 -9.10
CA LYS A 106 9.04 -6.36 -9.08
C LYS A 106 8.93 -5.60 -10.41
N VAL A 107 9.00 -6.31 -11.54
CA VAL A 107 8.89 -5.69 -12.87
C VAL A 107 7.52 -5.05 -13.06
N SER A 108 6.46 -5.73 -12.65
CA SER A 108 5.09 -5.18 -12.69
C SER A 108 4.95 -3.99 -11.72
N SER A 109 5.55 -4.08 -10.53
CA SER A 109 5.56 -2.97 -9.57
C SER A 109 6.28 -1.74 -10.14
N ASN A 110 7.42 -1.93 -10.80
CA ASN A 110 8.14 -0.84 -11.48
C ASN A 110 7.28 -0.19 -12.58
N ALA A 111 6.56 -0.99 -13.36
CA ALA A 111 5.69 -0.48 -14.44
C ALA A 111 4.52 0.36 -13.88
N ILE A 112 3.84 -0.11 -12.83
CA ILE A 112 2.76 0.63 -12.17
C ILE A 112 3.29 1.90 -11.51
N TYR A 113 4.42 1.84 -10.81
CA TYR A 113 5.06 3.00 -10.21
C TYR A 113 5.40 4.08 -11.25
N SER A 114 6.04 3.68 -12.36
CA SER A 114 6.37 4.60 -13.45
C SER A 114 5.11 5.19 -14.09
N ARG A 115 4.03 4.40 -14.21
CA ARG A 115 2.75 4.87 -14.73
C ARG A 115 2.10 5.90 -13.80
N ILE A 116 2.15 5.71 -12.49
CA ILE A 116 1.64 6.68 -11.52
C ILE A 116 2.43 7.98 -11.60
N LYS A 117 3.76 7.91 -11.63
CA LYS A 117 4.61 9.10 -11.68
C LYS A 117 4.56 9.82 -13.03
N SER A 118 4.93 9.12 -14.09
CA SER A 118 5.09 9.73 -15.42
C SER A 118 3.80 9.74 -16.23
N GLY A 119 2.93 8.75 -16.03
CA GLY A 119 1.67 8.64 -16.78
C GLY A 119 0.58 9.55 -16.23
N TYR A 120 0.44 9.64 -14.90
CA TYR A 120 -0.56 10.50 -14.26
C TYR A 120 0.04 11.78 -13.66
N GLY A 121 1.37 11.96 -13.67
CA GLY A 121 2.02 13.14 -13.12
C GLY A 121 2.05 13.21 -11.59
N TYR A 122 1.85 12.09 -10.89
CA TYR A 122 1.82 12.08 -9.43
C TYR A 122 3.18 11.77 -8.81
N GLU A 123 3.86 12.79 -8.30
CA GLU A 123 5.26 12.72 -7.84
C GLU A 123 5.47 12.02 -6.49
N HIS A 124 4.45 11.98 -5.61
CA HIS A 124 4.57 11.51 -4.23
C HIS A 124 4.30 10.00 -4.06
N ALA A 125 4.29 9.25 -5.16
CA ALA A 125 4.28 7.79 -5.12
C ALA A 125 5.62 7.24 -4.63
N ALA A 126 5.57 6.16 -3.86
CA ALA A 126 6.75 5.38 -3.48
C ALA A 126 6.75 4.00 -4.15
N ILE A 127 7.93 3.43 -4.26
CA ILE A 127 8.11 2.03 -4.65
C ILE A 127 8.89 1.28 -3.56
N LEU A 128 8.41 0.08 -3.19
CA LEU A 128 9.01 -0.71 -2.12
C LEU A 128 9.11 -2.20 -2.51
N HIS A 129 10.31 -2.63 -2.84
CA HIS A 129 10.73 -4.02 -3.03
C HIS A 129 12.25 -4.13 -2.86
N SER A 130 12.82 -5.33 -2.93
CA SER A 130 14.25 -5.54 -2.65
C SER A 130 15.21 -4.70 -3.52
N ASP A 131 14.80 -4.32 -4.72
CA ASP A 131 15.64 -3.58 -5.68
C ASP A 131 15.16 -2.12 -5.90
N SER A 132 14.26 -1.61 -5.06
CA SER A 132 13.65 -0.27 -5.23
C SER A 132 14.69 0.87 -5.20
N MET A 133 15.81 0.70 -4.49
CA MET A 133 16.90 1.69 -4.49
C MET A 133 17.41 2.00 -5.91
N ALA A 134 17.49 0.98 -6.79
CA ALA A 134 17.91 1.19 -8.17
C ALA A 134 16.96 2.11 -8.96
N MET A 135 15.65 2.08 -8.65
CA MET A 135 14.68 2.99 -9.26
C MET A 135 14.90 4.42 -8.79
N TYR A 136 15.07 4.63 -7.47
CA TYR A 136 15.32 5.96 -6.91
C TYR A 136 16.63 6.58 -7.39
N LEU A 137 17.71 5.76 -7.50
CA LEU A 137 18.99 6.20 -8.05
C LEU A 137 18.91 6.65 -9.52
N LYS A 138 18.07 5.97 -10.33
CA LYS A 138 17.83 6.39 -11.72
C LYS A 138 17.06 7.70 -11.82
N GLU A 139 16.13 7.94 -10.89
CA GLU A 139 15.34 9.17 -10.88
C GLU A 139 16.17 10.37 -10.44
N ASN A 140 16.75 10.29 -9.26
CA ASN A 140 17.57 11.35 -8.68
C ASN A 140 18.52 10.78 -7.62
N PRO A 141 19.81 10.61 -7.94
CA PRO A 141 20.79 10.07 -6.99
C PRO A 141 20.87 10.85 -5.69
N GLY A 142 20.69 12.18 -5.74
CA GLY A 142 20.80 13.07 -4.57
C GLY A 142 19.70 12.88 -3.52
N SER A 143 18.52 12.39 -3.90
CA SER A 143 17.39 12.13 -3.00
C SER A 143 17.02 10.67 -2.85
N ALA A 144 17.79 9.76 -3.47
CA ALA A 144 17.44 8.34 -3.53
C ALA A 144 17.35 7.69 -2.14
N TRP A 145 18.29 7.97 -1.25
CA TRP A 145 18.31 7.45 0.10
C TRP A 145 17.13 7.93 0.93
N GLU A 146 16.84 9.22 0.89
CA GLU A 146 15.70 9.80 1.59
C GLU A 146 14.37 9.17 1.13
N LYS A 147 14.16 9.08 -0.18
CA LYS A 147 12.95 8.44 -0.75
C LYS A 147 12.83 6.97 -0.34
N GLN A 148 13.95 6.23 -0.35
CA GLN A 148 13.97 4.84 0.07
C GLN A 148 13.63 4.69 1.56
N GLU A 149 14.11 5.56 2.42
CA GLU A 149 13.79 5.54 3.86
C GLU A 149 12.33 5.91 4.10
N GLN A 150 11.81 6.96 3.47
CA GLN A 150 10.40 7.32 3.54
C GLN A 150 9.48 6.18 3.07
N ALA A 151 9.86 5.46 2.00
CA ALA A 151 9.14 4.29 1.53
C ALA A 151 9.15 3.15 2.56
N LYS A 152 10.28 2.87 3.22
CA LYS A 152 10.39 1.87 4.30
C LYS A 152 9.59 2.24 5.54
N LEU A 153 9.50 3.53 5.86
CA LEU A 153 8.65 4.05 6.93
C LEU A 153 7.17 4.09 6.54
N LEU A 154 6.85 3.72 5.31
CA LEU A 154 5.48 3.79 4.75
C LEU A 154 4.88 5.19 4.89
N ALA A 155 5.68 6.24 4.69
CA ALA A 155 5.26 7.63 4.89
C ALA A 155 4.46 8.19 3.70
N ASN A 156 4.64 7.61 2.49
CA ASN A 156 4.06 8.12 1.26
C ASN A 156 2.54 7.89 1.17
N PRO A 157 1.79 8.78 0.51
CA PRO A 157 0.35 8.63 0.29
C PRO A 157 -0.02 7.38 -0.51
N VAL A 158 0.78 7.03 -1.52
CA VAL A 158 0.63 5.77 -2.25
C VAL A 158 1.98 5.06 -2.37
N THR A 159 2.00 3.77 -2.08
CA THR A 159 3.18 2.92 -2.21
C THR A 159 2.86 1.74 -3.11
N VAL A 160 3.62 1.60 -4.19
CA VAL A 160 3.59 0.40 -5.04
C VAL A 160 4.64 -0.58 -4.52
N CYS A 161 4.26 -1.82 -4.27
CA CYS A 161 5.17 -2.78 -3.64
C CYS A 161 4.85 -4.22 -4.00
N THR A 162 5.77 -5.11 -3.65
CA THR A 162 5.46 -6.54 -3.63
C THR A 162 4.87 -6.93 -2.27
N ILE A 163 3.96 -7.91 -2.26
CA ILE A 163 3.19 -8.28 -1.06
C ILE A 163 4.07 -8.77 0.10
N ASP A 164 5.19 -9.43 -0.20
CA ASP A 164 6.16 -9.92 0.76
C ASP A 164 6.77 -8.82 1.62
N GLN A 165 6.85 -7.60 1.11
CA GLN A 165 7.34 -6.45 1.86
C GLN A 165 6.36 -6.03 2.96
N LEU A 166 5.06 -6.07 2.68
CA LEU A 166 4.03 -5.63 3.62
C LEU A 166 3.64 -6.72 4.61
N PHE A 167 3.60 -7.99 4.19
CA PHE A 167 3.01 -9.07 4.98
C PHE A 167 4.00 -9.78 5.92
N THR A 168 5.16 -9.19 6.14
CA THR A 168 6.15 -9.69 7.13
C THR A 168 5.59 -9.81 8.55
N PHE A 169 4.60 -8.98 8.92
CA PHE A 169 3.93 -9.06 10.23
C PHE A 169 3.16 -10.37 10.45
N VAL A 170 2.76 -11.07 9.39
CA VAL A 170 2.09 -12.38 9.45
C VAL A 170 2.98 -13.41 10.14
N TYR A 171 4.29 -13.31 9.96
CA TYR A 171 5.27 -14.18 10.60
C TYR A 171 5.63 -13.76 12.03
N ARG A 172 5.00 -12.71 12.56
CA ARG A 172 5.19 -12.18 13.92
C ARG A 172 6.64 -11.86 14.26
N ALA A 173 7.42 -11.43 13.28
CA ALA A 173 8.77 -10.95 13.49
C ALA A 173 8.74 -9.59 14.21
N LEU A 174 9.65 -9.38 15.17
CA LEU A 174 9.77 -8.09 15.86
C LEU A 174 10.15 -6.97 14.90
N GLY A 175 9.50 -5.83 15.04
CA GLY A 175 9.73 -4.66 14.20
C GLY A 175 8.86 -4.61 12.95
N THR A 176 8.09 -5.69 12.66
CA THR A 176 7.18 -5.73 11.50
C THR A 176 5.77 -5.22 11.81
N GLU A 177 5.51 -4.84 13.04
CA GLU A 177 4.22 -4.34 13.51
C GLU A 177 3.81 -3.03 12.81
N ILE A 178 4.79 -2.24 12.35
CA ILE A 178 4.59 -1.01 11.58
C ILE A 178 3.73 -1.24 10.32
N PHE A 179 3.89 -2.40 9.65
CA PHE A 179 3.13 -2.74 8.45
C PHE A 179 1.66 -2.94 8.78
N ALA A 180 1.35 -3.79 9.78
CA ALA A 180 -0.03 -4.02 10.20
C ALA A 180 -0.71 -2.74 10.70
N ALA A 181 -0.02 -1.95 11.51
CA ALA A 181 -0.53 -0.69 12.04
C ALA A 181 -0.84 0.33 10.92
N THR A 182 0.04 0.43 9.91
CA THR A 182 -0.18 1.33 8.78
C THR A 182 -1.32 0.84 7.89
N LEU A 183 -1.44 -0.46 7.65
CA LEU A 183 -2.50 -1.05 6.84
C LEU A 183 -3.90 -0.89 7.46
N LYS A 184 -3.99 -0.74 8.79
CA LYS A 184 -5.28 -0.48 9.46
C LYS A 184 -5.98 0.80 8.96
N TYR A 185 -5.23 1.87 8.72
CA TYR A 185 -5.78 3.16 8.27
C TYR A 185 -5.50 3.45 6.79
N SER A 186 -5.21 2.40 6.02
CA SER A 186 -4.92 2.50 4.59
C SER A 186 -5.85 1.60 3.79
N LYS A 187 -5.87 1.83 2.48
CA LYS A 187 -6.49 0.94 1.51
C LYS A 187 -5.43 0.04 0.87
N LEU A 188 -5.70 -1.25 0.77
CA LEU A 188 -4.79 -2.23 0.18
C LEU A 188 -5.38 -2.81 -1.09
N ILE A 189 -4.68 -2.65 -2.21
CA ILE A 189 -4.99 -3.27 -3.50
C ILE A 189 -4.05 -4.45 -3.70
N ILE A 190 -4.62 -5.62 -4.02
CA ILE A 190 -3.86 -6.81 -4.42
C ILE A 190 -4.20 -7.13 -5.87
N ASP A 191 -3.32 -6.74 -6.78
CA ASP A 191 -3.48 -7.02 -8.20
C ASP A 191 -2.82 -8.36 -8.56
N GLU A 192 -3.37 -9.04 -9.59
CA GLU A 192 -2.88 -10.31 -10.11
C GLU A 192 -2.77 -11.43 -9.04
N ILE A 193 -3.74 -11.49 -8.11
CA ILE A 193 -3.72 -12.47 -7.00
C ILE A 193 -3.60 -13.93 -7.47
N GLN A 194 -4.09 -14.24 -8.69
CA GLN A 194 -4.00 -15.56 -9.29
C GLN A 194 -2.56 -16.00 -9.66
N SER A 195 -1.62 -15.05 -9.66
CA SER A 195 -0.20 -15.31 -10.00
C SER A 195 0.63 -15.82 -8.82
N TYR A 196 0.06 -15.81 -7.60
CA TYR A 196 0.74 -16.32 -6.41
C TYR A 196 0.59 -17.82 -6.27
N ASP A 197 1.61 -18.48 -5.74
CA ASP A 197 1.54 -19.89 -5.38
C ASP A 197 0.60 -20.14 -4.18
N PRO A 198 0.11 -21.37 -3.96
CA PRO A 198 -0.87 -21.66 -2.91
C PRO A 198 -0.41 -21.33 -1.49
N ARG A 199 0.91 -21.40 -1.19
CA ARG A 199 1.43 -21.07 0.15
C ARG A 199 1.41 -19.55 0.36
N SER A 200 1.83 -18.81 -0.65
CA SER A 200 1.74 -17.34 -0.66
C SER A 200 0.29 -16.87 -0.52
N ILE A 201 -0.66 -17.50 -1.24
CA ILE A 201 -2.09 -17.20 -1.12
C ILE A 201 -2.58 -17.42 0.33
N ALA A 202 -2.20 -18.53 0.98
CA ALA A 202 -2.58 -18.79 2.37
C ALA A 202 -2.06 -17.69 3.32
N THR A 203 -0.82 -17.24 3.15
CA THR A 203 -0.23 -16.15 3.91
C THR A 203 -0.97 -14.83 3.65
N ILE A 204 -1.28 -14.54 2.38
CA ILE A 204 -2.04 -13.36 1.98
C ILE A 204 -3.42 -13.38 2.66
N LEU A 205 -4.18 -14.47 2.55
CA LEU A 205 -5.51 -14.59 3.16
C LEU A 205 -5.47 -14.39 4.68
N TYR A 206 -4.47 -14.92 5.37
CA TYR A 206 -4.32 -14.70 6.80
C TYR A 206 -4.04 -13.23 7.12
N GLY A 207 -3.15 -12.59 6.37
CA GLY A 207 -2.86 -11.17 6.53
C GLY A 207 -4.07 -10.28 6.24
N LEU A 208 -4.81 -10.56 5.17
CA LEU A 208 -6.05 -9.84 4.82
C LEU A 208 -7.10 -9.94 5.92
N LYS A 209 -7.28 -11.14 6.48
CA LYS A 209 -8.20 -11.35 7.62
C LYS A 209 -7.79 -10.50 8.82
N THR A 210 -6.50 -10.44 9.13
CA THR A 210 -5.97 -9.60 10.21
C THR A 210 -6.24 -8.12 9.94
N ILE A 211 -5.93 -7.62 8.74
CA ILE A 211 -6.15 -6.22 8.34
C ILE A 211 -7.64 -5.87 8.42
N GLN A 212 -8.51 -6.74 7.90
CA GLN A 212 -9.97 -6.54 7.93
C GLN A 212 -10.48 -6.48 9.40
N GLN A 213 -10.02 -7.38 10.26
CA GLN A 213 -10.38 -7.37 11.69
C GLN A 213 -9.92 -6.10 12.42
N MET A 214 -8.84 -5.49 11.96
CA MET A 214 -8.34 -4.22 12.46
C MET A 214 -9.08 -3.01 11.86
N GLY A 215 -9.91 -3.19 10.83
CA GLY A 215 -10.70 -2.15 10.17
C GLY A 215 -10.06 -1.55 8.90
N GLY A 216 -9.01 -2.16 8.37
CA GLY A 216 -8.43 -1.79 7.07
C GLY A 216 -9.32 -2.21 5.89
N ARG A 217 -9.19 -1.55 4.74
CA ARG A 217 -9.97 -1.78 3.52
C ARG A 217 -9.15 -2.48 2.46
N LEU A 218 -9.80 -3.36 1.69
CA LEU A 218 -9.16 -4.32 0.79
C LEU A 218 -9.84 -4.33 -0.59
N CYS A 219 -9.02 -4.40 -1.65
CA CYS A 219 -9.46 -4.66 -3.01
C CYS A 219 -8.50 -5.62 -3.74
#